data_1513f9788f091cc29896b26ba2732551
#
_entry.id   1513f9788f091cc29896b26ba2732551
#
_cell.length_a   1.000
_cell.length_b   1.000
_cell.length_c   1.000
_cell.angle_alpha   90.00
_cell.angle_beta   90.00
_cell.angle_gamma   90.00
#
_symmetry.space_group_name_H-M   'P 1'
#
loop_
_entity.id
_entity.type
_entity.pdbx_description
1 polymer ?
#
loop_
_entity_poly.entity_id
_entity_poly.type
_entity_poly.pdbx_seq_one_letter_code
_entity_poly.pdbx_strand_id
1 'polypeptide(L)'
;MFSKSSTGMAESLDPLSLIINADLAELLVIAHSYDESIQQSRRTIEMDPGFGFAHNQLAQAYLQKHMFEQAIAELQKAIQLSGASPACTANLARAYAGSGRRNEAVKLLVDLKKRSNPGYSNAPEIAVVYAALGDRDQAMAWLEKGYEERFNPGVLIRPGFDPLRSDPRFRDLVQRVGLNP
;
A
#
# COMPACT_ATOMS: atom_id res chain seq x y z
N MET A 1 -12.88 -8.78 12.80
CA MET A 1 -12.04 -9.23 13.92
C MET A 1 -11.18 -10.38 13.40
N PHE A 2 -10.01 -10.05 12.78
CA PHE A 2 -9.05 -11.08 12.38
C PHE A 2 -8.46 -11.67 13.66
N SER A 3 -8.78 -12.93 13.93
CA SER A 3 -8.43 -13.65 15.14
C SER A 3 -6.90 -13.88 15.21
N LYS A 4 -6.33 -13.81 16.41
CA LYS A 4 -4.95 -14.26 16.69
C LYS A 4 -4.62 -15.67 16.14
N SER A 5 -5.65 -16.47 15.80
CA SER A 5 -5.51 -17.81 15.22
C SER A 5 -5.02 -17.82 13.77
N SER A 6 -5.29 -16.78 12.96
CA SER A 6 -4.84 -16.72 11.55
C SER A 6 -3.35 -16.40 11.44
N THR A 7 -2.81 -15.61 12.37
CA THR A 7 -1.40 -15.25 12.44
C THR A 7 -0.53 -16.48 12.76
N GLY A 8 -0.94 -17.29 13.76
CA GLY A 8 -0.22 -18.52 14.14
C GLY A 8 -0.28 -19.62 13.08
N MET A 9 -1.30 -19.61 12.20
CA MET A 9 -1.45 -20.63 11.15
C MET A 9 -0.52 -20.33 9.95
N ALA A 10 -0.30 -19.06 9.59
CA ALA A 10 0.64 -18.69 8.53
C ALA A 10 2.09 -19.00 8.92
N GLU A 11 2.50 -18.68 10.15
CA GLU A 11 3.84 -19.03 10.67
C GLU A 11 4.07 -20.55 10.81
N SER A 12 3.01 -21.35 11.02
CA SER A 12 3.12 -22.80 11.15
C SER A 12 3.31 -23.54 9.81
N LEU A 13 2.96 -22.91 8.67
CA LEU A 13 3.04 -23.54 7.35
C LEU A 13 4.47 -23.54 6.80
N ASP A 14 5.19 -22.43 6.90
CA ASP A 14 6.61 -22.31 6.56
C ASP A 14 7.18 -21.04 7.21
N PRO A 15 7.71 -21.14 8.44
CA PRO A 15 8.24 -19.97 9.16
C PRO A 15 9.47 -19.35 8.50
N LEU A 16 10.11 -20.04 7.55
CA LEU A 16 11.27 -19.55 6.80
C LEU A 16 10.87 -18.94 5.44
N SER A 17 9.61 -19.01 5.03
CA SER A 17 9.15 -18.42 3.78
C SER A 17 9.12 -16.90 3.86
N LEU A 18 10.00 -16.23 3.11
CA LEU A 18 10.06 -14.77 3.04
C LEU A 18 8.75 -14.18 2.54
N ILE A 19 8.10 -14.83 1.57
CA ILE A 19 6.84 -14.37 0.98
C ILE A 19 5.72 -14.43 2.04
N ILE A 20 5.56 -15.57 2.73
CA ILE A 20 4.53 -15.73 3.75
C ILE A 20 4.72 -14.71 4.88
N ASN A 21 5.95 -14.50 5.33
CA ASN A 21 6.25 -13.52 6.37
C ASN A 21 5.96 -12.07 5.93
N ALA A 22 6.24 -11.74 4.67
CA ALA A 22 5.93 -10.40 4.13
C ALA A 22 4.43 -10.21 3.88
N ASP A 23 3.71 -11.23 3.43
CA ASP A 23 2.25 -11.20 3.29
C ASP A 23 1.56 -11.04 4.65
N LEU A 24 2.10 -11.72 5.69
CA LEU A 24 1.63 -11.54 7.06
C LEU A 24 1.81 -10.08 7.52
N ALA A 25 2.94 -9.45 7.20
CA ALA A 25 3.15 -8.04 7.52
C ALA A 25 2.13 -7.13 6.80
N GLU A 26 1.76 -7.44 5.55
CA GLU A 26 0.70 -6.71 4.83
C GLU A 26 -0.67 -6.89 5.51
N LEU A 27 -1.03 -8.12 5.89
CA LEU A 27 -2.27 -8.39 6.60
C LEU A 27 -2.34 -7.64 7.94
N LEU A 28 -1.23 -7.53 8.65
CA LEU A 28 -1.14 -6.75 9.88
C LEU A 28 -1.33 -5.25 9.63
N VAL A 29 -0.85 -4.70 8.50
CA VAL A 29 -1.16 -3.31 8.10
C VAL A 29 -2.65 -3.13 7.86
N ILE A 30 -3.29 -4.05 7.13
CA ILE A 30 -4.73 -4.01 6.86
C ILE A 30 -5.54 -4.14 8.15
N ALA A 31 -5.06 -4.94 9.11
CA ALA A 31 -5.67 -5.10 10.43
C ALA A 31 -5.37 -3.95 11.41
N HIS A 32 -4.68 -2.89 10.97
CA HIS A 32 -4.24 -1.74 11.78
C HIS A 32 -3.28 -2.11 12.93
N SER A 33 -2.68 -3.32 12.91
CA SER A 33 -1.65 -3.80 13.85
C SER A 33 -0.26 -3.35 13.41
N TYR A 34 -0.03 -2.04 13.35
CA TYR A 34 1.17 -1.47 12.71
C TYR A 34 2.48 -1.84 13.40
N ASP A 35 2.50 -1.92 14.74
CA ASP A 35 3.70 -2.27 15.49
C ASP A 35 4.09 -3.74 15.26
N GLU A 36 3.09 -4.63 15.19
CA GLU A 36 3.31 -6.04 14.85
C GLU A 36 3.80 -6.19 13.39
N SER A 37 3.24 -5.41 12.46
CA SER A 37 3.70 -5.37 11.07
C SER A 37 5.16 -4.91 10.95
N ILE A 38 5.57 -3.89 11.72
CA ILE A 38 6.97 -3.43 11.77
C ILE A 38 7.88 -4.55 12.26
N GLN A 39 7.51 -5.24 13.35
CA GLN A 39 8.30 -6.34 13.88
C GLN A 39 8.43 -7.49 12.87
N GLN A 40 7.31 -7.88 12.25
CA GLN A 40 7.28 -8.94 11.25
C GLN A 40 8.11 -8.61 10.02
N SER A 41 7.98 -7.37 9.49
CA SER A 41 8.78 -6.93 8.35
C SER A 41 10.29 -6.92 8.67
N ARG A 42 10.68 -6.45 9.87
CA ARG A 42 12.08 -6.46 10.31
C ARG A 42 12.64 -7.87 10.40
N ARG A 43 11.90 -8.83 10.97
CA ARG A 43 12.30 -10.24 10.99
C ARG A 43 12.53 -10.78 9.57
N THR A 44 11.63 -10.46 8.64
CA THR A 44 11.78 -10.87 7.24
C THR A 44 13.03 -10.27 6.59
N ILE A 45 13.34 -9.01 6.89
CA ILE A 45 14.56 -8.34 6.41
C ILE A 45 15.82 -8.94 7.05
N GLU A 46 15.77 -9.35 8.33
CA GLU A 46 16.88 -10.06 8.99
C GLU A 46 17.16 -11.42 8.33
N MET A 47 16.12 -12.12 7.86
CA MET A 47 16.27 -13.39 7.11
C MET A 47 16.90 -13.17 5.73
N ASP A 48 16.50 -12.10 5.02
CA ASP A 48 17.08 -11.69 3.73
C ASP A 48 17.03 -10.17 3.56
N PRO A 49 18.13 -9.47 3.80
CA PRO A 49 18.22 -8.02 3.59
C PRO A 49 18.04 -7.56 2.13
N GLY A 50 18.10 -8.49 1.17
CA GLY A 50 17.88 -8.26 -0.26
C GLY A 50 16.41 -8.37 -0.68
N PHE A 51 15.52 -8.81 0.21
CA PHE A 51 14.11 -9.02 -0.13
C PHE A 51 13.32 -7.70 -0.14
N GLY A 52 13.33 -7.01 -1.27
CA GLY A 52 12.72 -5.68 -1.43
C GLY A 52 11.24 -5.60 -1.07
N PHE A 53 10.48 -6.71 -1.17
CA PHE A 53 9.07 -6.73 -0.78
C PHE A 53 8.90 -6.50 0.75
N ALA A 54 9.76 -7.07 1.60
CA ALA A 54 9.71 -6.82 3.04
C ALA A 54 9.99 -5.36 3.40
N HIS A 55 10.92 -4.69 2.69
CA HIS A 55 11.17 -3.25 2.83
C HIS A 55 9.93 -2.42 2.47
N ASN A 56 9.19 -2.80 1.41
CA ASN A 56 7.94 -2.13 1.06
C ASN A 56 6.87 -2.32 2.15
N GLN A 57 6.75 -3.50 2.76
CA GLN A 57 5.78 -3.75 3.83
C GLN A 57 6.14 -2.96 5.10
N LEU A 58 7.41 -2.91 5.46
CA LEU A 58 7.89 -2.06 6.57
C LEU A 58 7.54 -0.60 6.35
N ALA A 59 7.76 -0.10 5.13
CA ALA A 59 7.42 1.26 4.78
C ALA A 59 5.91 1.55 4.84
N GLN A 60 5.06 0.59 4.47
CA GLN A 60 3.61 0.77 4.59
C GLN A 60 3.19 0.92 6.05
N ALA A 61 3.76 0.15 6.98
CA ALA A 61 3.48 0.31 8.40
C ALA A 61 3.99 1.67 8.92
N TYR A 62 5.17 2.13 8.49
CA TYR A 62 5.69 3.47 8.83
C TYR A 62 4.80 4.59 8.29
N LEU A 63 4.25 4.47 7.09
CA LEU A 63 3.29 5.42 6.53
C LEU A 63 2.07 5.60 7.44
N GLN A 64 1.51 4.52 7.96
CA GLN A 64 0.34 4.58 8.85
C GLN A 64 0.67 5.19 10.21
N LYS A 65 1.93 5.08 10.66
CA LYS A 65 2.42 5.72 11.89
C LYS A 65 2.94 7.15 11.67
N HIS A 66 2.77 7.71 10.47
CA HIS A 66 3.29 9.02 10.07
C HIS A 66 4.83 9.17 10.21
N MET A 67 5.54 8.05 10.18
CA MET A 67 7.01 7.98 10.22
C MET A 67 7.55 8.13 8.79
N PHE A 68 7.32 9.30 8.18
CA PHE A 68 7.50 9.49 6.74
C PHE A 68 8.96 9.36 6.27
N GLU A 69 9.93 9.84 7.04
CA GLU A 69 11.35 9.73 6.64
C GLU A 69 11.82 8.28 6.65
N GLN A 70 11.39 7.48 7.64
CA GLN A 70 11.68 6.05 7.68
C GLN A 70 10.98 5.33 6.50
N ALA A 71 9.73 5.68 6.21
CA ALA A 71 9.02 5.13 5.06
C ALA A 71 9.73 5.44 3.74
N ILE A 72 10.24 6.66 3.55
CA ILE A 72 10.98 7.06 2.36
C ILE A 72 12.25 6.21 2.22
N ALA A 73 13.03 6.05 3.30
CA ALA A 73 14.26 5.28 3.27
C ALA A 73 14.02 3.81 2.87
N GLU A 74 13.01 3.17 3.48
CA GLU A 74 12.65 1.78 3.17
C GLU A 74 12.12 1.62 1.74
N LEU A 75 11.32 2.57 1.24
CA LEU A 75 10.81 2.53 -0.13
C LEU A 75 11.90 2.74 -1.17
N GLN A 76 12.86 3.63 -0.90
CA GLN A 76 14.03 3.78 -1.76
C GLN A 76 14.85 2.49 -1.81
N LYS A 77 15.01 1.82 -0.67
CA LYS A 77 15.67 0.51 -0.59
C LYS A 77 14.89 -0.57 -1.36
N ALA A 78 13.57 -0.65 -1.18
CA ALA A 78 12.72 -1.57 -1.92
C ALA A 78 12.84 -1.38 -3.44
N ILE A 79 12.82 -0.12 -3.90
CA ILE A 79 12.98 0.23 -5.33
C ILE A 79 14.37 -0.16 -5.85
N GLN A 80 15.42 0.06 -5.07
CA GLN A 80 16.78 -0.33 -5.44
C GLN A 80 16.92 -1.84 -5.60
N LEU A 81 16.28 -2.63 -4.73
CA LEU A 81 16.38 -4.09 -4.71
C LEU A 81 15.47 -4.78 -5.75
N SER A 82 14.26 -4.28 -5.96
CA SER A 82 13.22 -4.97 -6.75
C SER A 82 12.69 -4.15 -7.93
N GLY A 83 13.23 -2.95 -8.15
CA GLY A 83 12.72 -2.03 -9.16
C GLY A 83 11.51 -1.21 -8.69
N ALA A 84 11.21 -0.17 -9.44
CA ALA A 84 10.12 0.76 -9.14
C ALA A 84 8.77 0.21 -9.61
N SER A 85 8.19 -0.74 -8.87
CA SER A 85 6.81 -1.17 -9.13
C SER A 85 5.81 -0.01 -8.95
N PRO A 86 4.62 -0.06 -9.58
CA PRO A 86 3.58 0.95 -9.38
C PRO A 86 3.22 1.12 -7.89
N ALA A 87 3.09 0.03 -7.14
CA ALA A 87 2.78 0.05 -5.72
C ALA A 87 3.88 0.74 -4.88
N CYS A 88 5.16 0.38 -5.08
CA CYS A 88 6.28 1.04 -4.39
C CYS A 88 6.36 2.53 -4.75
N THR A 89 6.15 2.87 -6.03
CA THR A 89 6.15 4.27 -6.50
C THR A 89 5.02 5.08 -5.85
N ALA A 90 3.81 4.50 -5.75
CA ALA A 90 2.68 5.14 -5.09
C ALA A 90 2.92 5.33 -3.58
N ASN A 91 3.47 4.33 -2.91
CA ASN A 91 3.81 4.43 -1.49
C ASN A 91 4.88 5.50 -1.23
N LEU A 92 5.90 5.61 -2.10
CA LEU A 92 6.91 6.66 -2.01
C LEU A 92 6.30 8.05 -2.24
N ALA A 93 5.38 8.19 -3.21
CA ALA A 93 4.65 9.44 -3.42
C ALA A 93 3.80 9.82 -2.21
N ARG A 94 3.14 8.84 -1.56
CA ARG A 94 2.40 9.05 -0.30
C ARG A 94 3.32 9.52 0.83
N ALA A 95 4.50 8.92 0.96
CA ALA A 95 5.47 9.31 1.96
C ALA A 95 5.96 10.76 1.75
N TYR A 96 6.24 11.13 0.51
CA TYR A 96 6.58 12.51 0.16
C TYR A 96 5.42 13.49 0.42
N ALA A 97 4.18 13.13 0.08
CA ALA A 97 3.02 13.96 0.36
C ALA A 97 2.85 14.19 1.87
N GLY A 98 2.97 13.14 2.68
CA GLY A 98 2.86 13.21 4.13
C GLY A 98 3.98 13.98 4.82
N SER A 99 5.21 13.95 4.26
CA SER A 99 6.35 14.73 4.76
C SER A 99 6.38 16.19 4.27
N GLY A 100 5.34 16.63 3.53
CA GLY A 100 5.27 17.99 2.97
C GLY A 100 6.05 18.20 1.66
N ARG A 101 6.70 17.17 1.14
CA ARG A 101 7.44 17.20 -0.14
C ARG A 101 6.50 17.02 -1.34
N ARG A 102 5.53 17.94 -1.45
CA ARG A 102 4.44 17.86 -2.44
C ARG A 102 4.95 17.76 -3.89
N ASN A 103 6.02 18.49 -4.22
CA ASN A 103 6.55 18.50 -5.58
C ASN A 103 7.12 17.14 -6.00
N GLU A 104 7.79 16.44 -5.09
CA GLU A 104 8.30 15.09 -5.30
C GLU A 104 7.16 14.09 -5.47
N ALA A 105 6.12 14.19 -4.65
CA ALA A 105 4.92 13.36 -4.77
C ALA A 105 4.25 13.55 -6.15
N VAL A 106 4.10 14.79 -6.63
CA VAL A 106 3.52 15.09 -7.93
C VAL A 106 4.37 14.57 -9.09
N LYS A 107 5.70 14.62 -9.00
CA LYS A 107 6.58 14.02 -10.01
C LYS A 107 6.35 12.53 -10.16
N LEU A 108 6.27 11.79 -9.05
CA LEU A 108 5.98 10.36 -9.06
C LEU A 108 4.56 10.04 -9.55
N LEU A 109 3.58 10.88 -9.24
CA LEU A 109 2.22 10.76 -9.75
C LEU A 109 2.18 10.90 -11.29
N VAL A 110 2.92 11.87 -11.85
CA VAL A 110 3.04 12.04 -13.31
C VAL A 110 3.70 10.81 -13.95
N ASP A 111 4.71 10.25 -13.31
CA ASP A 111 5.36 9.03 -13.78
C ASP A 111 4.41 7.82 -13.76
N LEU A 112 3.68 7.61 -12.66
CA LEU A 112 2.65 6.56 -12.55
C LEU A 112 1.60 6.63 -13.67
N LYS A 113 1.14 7.86 -14.01
CA LYS A 113 0.17 8.07 -15.09
C LYS A 113 0.69 7.70 -16.48
N LYS A 114 2.00 7.81 -16.69
CA LYS A 114 2.63 7.46 -17.99
C LYS A 114 2.87 5.95 -18.14
N ARG A 115 2.88 5.21 -17.04
CA ARG A 115 3.12 3.76 -17.07
C ARG A 115 1.85 3.04 -17.53
N SER A 116 1.96 2.31 -18.62
CA SER A 116 0.92 1.41 -19.10
C SER A 116 1.37 -0.02 -18.83
N ASN A 117 0.58 -0.77 -18.08
CA ASN A 117 0.81 -2.20 -17.86
C ASN A 117 -0.32 -2.99 -18.54
N PRO A 118 -0.02 -3.78 -19.59
CA PRO A 118 -1.03 -4.63 -20.19
C PRO A 118 -1.64 -5.58 -19.16
N GLY A 119 -2.98 -5.53 -19.01
CA GLY A 119 -3.71 -6.39 -18.08
C GLY A 119 -3.70 -5.98 -16.61
N TYR A 120 -3.10 -4.82 -16.26
CA TYR A 120 -3.10 -4.29 -14.91
C TYR A 120 -3.41 -2.79 -14.91
N SER A 121 -4.43 -2.38 -14.17
CA SER A 121 -4.76 -0.97 -13.99
C SER A 121 -3.95 -0.36 -12.86
N ASN A 122 -3.21 0.73 -13.13
CA ASN A 122 -2.53 1.54 -12.13
C ASN A 122 -3.48 2.57 -11.47
N ALA A 123 -4.77 2.51 -11.75
CA ALA A 123 -5.73 3.49 -11.25
C ALA A 123 -5.80 3.53 -9.71
N PRO A 124 -5.77 2.40 -8.98
CA PRO A 124 -5.74 2.44 -7.51
C PRO A 124 -4.47 3.12 -6.96
N GLU A 125 -3.32 2.88 -7.56
CA GLU A 125 -2.05 3.48 -7.18
C GLU A 125 -2.05 5.00 -7.41
N ILE A 126 -2.65 5.45 -8.50
CA ILE A 126 -2.82 6.87 -8.79
C ILE A 126 -3.82 7.49 -7.81
N ALA A 127 -4.93 6.81 -7.55
CA ALA A 127 -5.97 7.27 -6.65
C ALA A 127 -5.46 7.47 -5.21
N VAL A 128 -4.67 6.52 -4.69
CA VAL A 128 -4.13 6.62 -3.33
C VAL A 128 -3.14 7.77 -3.19
N VAL A 129 -2.40 8.13 -4.25
CA VAL A 129 -1.52 9.31 -4.23
C VAL A 129 -2.35 10.60 -4.21
N TYR A 130 -3.43 10.69 -4.99
CA TYR A 130 -4.33 11.84 -4.94
C TYR A 130 -5.00 11.98 -3.56
N ALA A 131 -5.42 10.86 -2.95
CA ALA A 131 -5.95 10.87 -1.59
C ALA A 131 -4.93 11.43 -0.58
N ALA A 132 -3.66 11.03 -0.69
CA ALA A 132 -2.57 11.54 0.16
C ALA A 132 -2.26 13.04 -0.10
N LEU A 133 -2.46 13.51 -1.34
CA LEU A 133 -2.33 14.93 -1.70
C LEU A 133 -3.55 15.77 -1.29
N GLY A 134 -4.61 15.15 -0.76
CA GLY A 134 -5.84 15.80 -0.34
C GLY A 134 -6.84 16.07 -1.47
N ASP A 135 -6.58 15.61 -2.69
CA ASP A 135 -7.46 15.77 -3.85
C ASP A 135 -8.42 14.57 -3.95
N ARG A 136 -9.50 14.64 -3.16
CA ARG A 136 -10.51 13.58 -3.09
C ARG A 136 -11.23 13.36 -4.42
N ASP A 137 -11.49 14.41 -5.17
CA ASP A 137 -12.23 14.32 -6.43
C ASP A 137 -11.42 13.56 -7.48
N GLN A 138 -10.15 13.87 -7.62
CA GLN A 138 -9.27 13.13 -8.51
C GLN A 138 -9.07 11.68 -8.01
N ALA A 139 -8.95 11.46 -6.70
CA ALA A 139 -8.85 10.11 -6.16
C ALA A 139 -10.07 9.27 -6.54
N MET A 140 -11.29 9.80 -6.37
CA MET A 140 -12.52 9.10 -6.75
C MET A 140 -12.64 8.90 -8.26
N ALA A 141 -12.30 9.90 -9.08
CA ALA A 141 -12.32 9.75 -10.54
C ALA A 141 -11.40 8.61 -11.03
N TRP A 142 -10.22 8.46 -10.42
CA TRP A 142 -9.31 7.37 -10.74
C TRP A 142 -9.79 6.01 -10.21
N LEU A 143 -10.47 5.95 -9.07
CA LEU A 143 -11.08 4.71 -8.58
C LEU A 143 -12.23 4.25 -9.48
N GLU A 144 -13.09 5.17 -9.96
CA GLU A 144 -14.14 4.82 -10.91
C GLU A 144 -13.56 4.31 -12.23
N LYS A 145 -12.54 4.98 -12.76
CA LYS A 145 -11.80 4.49 -13.93
C LYS A 145 -11.24 3.08 -13.70
N GLY A 146 -10.63 2.85 -12.54
CA GLY A 146 -10.11 1.54 -12.18
C GLY A 146 -11.20 0.46 -12.09
N TYR A 147 -12.38 0.83 -11.60
CA TYR A 147 -13.54 -0.06 -11.59
C TYR A 147 -13.96 -0.49 -13.01
N GLU A 148 -14.02 0.46 -13.95
CA GLU A 148 -14.28 0.16 -15.37
C GLU A 148 -13.19 -0.72 -15.98
N GLU A 149 -11.94 -0.54 -15.58
CA GLU A 149 -10.77 -1.34 -15.98
C GLU A 149 -10.65 -2.68 -15.21
N ARG A 150 -11.60 -2.99 -14.31
CA ARG A 150 -11.67 -4.21 -13.51
C ARG A 150 -10.46 -4.43 -12.62
N PHE A 151 -10.02 -3.40 -11.87
CA PHE A 151 -8.97 -3.55 -10.86
C PHE A 151 -9.35 -4.59 -9.78
N ASN A 152 -8.37 -5.11 -9.06
CA ASN A 152 -8.63 -5.98 -7.92
C ASN A 152 -9.28 -5.19 -6.76
N PRO A 153 -10.56 -5.45 -6.41
CA PRO A 153 -11.28 -4.68 -5.40
C PRO A 153 -10.68 -4.80 -3.99
N GLY A 154 -9.92 -5.87 -3.71
CA GLY A 154 -9.23 -6.05 -2.42
C GLY A 154 -8.27 -4.92 -2.06
N VAL A 155 -7.85 -4.07 -3.02
CA VAL A 155 -7.02 -2.91 -2.71
C VAL A 155 -7.77 -1.84 -1.88
N LEU A 156 -9.11 -1.77 -1.97
CA LEU A 156 -9.92 -0.75 -1.29
C LEU A 156 -9.96 -0.92 0.24
N ILE A 157 -9.64 -2.10 0.76
CA ILE A 157 -9.55 -2.32 2.21
C ILE A 157 -8.24 -1.80 2.82
N ARG A 158 -7.26 -1.45 2.00
CA ARG A 158 -5.96 -0.96 2.48
C ARG A 158 -6.08 0.41 3.16
N PRO A 159 -5.35 0.66 4.26
CA PRO A 159 -5.42 1.92 5.01
C PRO A 159 -5.02 3.17 4.20
N GLY A 160 -4.38 3.00 3.04
CA GLY A 160 -4.10 4.12 2.12
C GLY A 160 -5.36 4.86 1.66
N PHE A 161 -6.53 4.21 1.68
CA PHE A 161 -7.81 4.78 1.32
C PHE A 161 -8.65 5.26 2.52
N ASP A 162 -8.14 5.18 3.75
CA ASP A 162 -8.85 5.67 4.94
C ASP A 162 -9.32 7.14 4.83
N PRO A 163 -8.54 8.06 4.18
CA PRO A 163 -9.02 9.42 3.96
C PRO A 163 -10.29 9.53 3.11
N LEU A 164 -10.63 8.49 2.34
CA LEU A 164 -11.82 8.46 1.48
C LEU A 164 -13.02 7.73 2.11
N ARG A 165 -12.85 7.00 3.22
CA ARG A 165 -13.93 6.18 3.82
C ARG A 165 -15.17 6.98 4.21
N SER A 166 -15.03 8.27 4.53
CA SER A 166 -16.15 9.16 4.82
C SER A 166 -16.87 9.70 3.57
N ASP A 167 -16.26 9.54 2.37
CA ASP A 167 -16.85 10.00 1.10
C ASP A 167 -17.98 9.05 0.67
N PRO A 168 -19.21 9.56 0.41
CA PRO A 168 -20.32 8.72 -0.05
C PRO A 168 -20.02 7.94 -1.34
N ARG A 169 -19.25 8.55 -2.25
CA ARG A 169 -18.85 7.92 -3.53
C ARG A 169 -17.96 6.70 -3.27
N PHE A 170 -17.05 6.80 -2.30
CA PHE A 170 -16.18 5.68 -1.93
C PHE A 170 -16.99 4.52 -1.34
N ARG A 171 -17.96 4.82 -0.46
CA ARG A 171 -18.85 3.80 0.13
C ARG A 171 -19.70 3.11 -0.92
N ASP A 172 -20.24 3.87 -1.88
CA ASP A 172 -20.98 3.32 -3.01
C ASP A 172 -20.11 2.37 -3.85
N LEU A 173 -18.88 2.80 -4.18
CA LEU A 173 -17.93 1.94 -4.91
C LEU A 173 -17.62 0.64 -4.16
N VAL A 174 -17.37 0.73 -2.84
CA VAL A 174 -17.09 -0.45 -1.99
C VAL A 174 -18.27 -1.44 -2.02
N GLN A 175 -19.51 -0.94 -1.98
CA GLN A 175 -20.72 -1.78 -2.11
C GLN A 175 -20.84 -2.41 -3.50
N ARG A 176 -20.62 -1.65 -4.56
CA ARG A 176 -20.69 -2.14 -5.96
C ARG A 176 -19.70 -3.26 -6.26
N VAL A 177 -18.53 -3.24 -5.61
CA VAL A 177 -17.54 -4.31 -5.75
C VAL A 177 -17.77 -5.50 -4.79
N GLY A 178 -18.86 -5.49 -4.01
CA GLY A 178 -19.24 -6.59 -3.13
C GLY A 178 -18.46 -6.65 -1.80
N LEU A 179 -17.78 -5.56 -1.42
CA LEU A 179 -17.14 -5.44 -0.12
C LEU A 179 -18.14 -4.80 0.88
N ASN A 180 -18.11 -5.27 2.13
CA ASN A 180 -18.84 -4.59 3.21
C ASN A 180 -18.00 -3.40 3.71
N PRO A 181 -18.62 -2.19 3.80
CA PRO A 181 -17.94 -1.00 4.28
C PRO A 181 -17.55 -1.07 5.75
#